data_03965cb1cc38abf523366cb39c4229e5
#
_entry.id   03965cb1cc38abf523366cb39c4229e5
#
_cell.length_a   1.000
_cell.length_b   1.000
_cell.length_c   1.000
_cell.angle_alpha   90.00
_cell.angle_beta   90.00
_cell.angle_gamma   90.00
#
_symmetry.space_group_name_H-M   'P 1'
#
loop_
_entity.id
_entity.type
_entity.pdbx_description
1 polymer ?
#
loop_
_entity_poly.entity_id
_entity_poly.type
_entity_poly.pdbx_seq_one_letter_code
_entity_poly.pdbx_strand_id
1 'polypeptide(L)'
;MTTSNTLDTWLAQEQAVRTLLDNGPGPGVAKSEQIAGMNGMEAMQAMLRGEIPYAAIAQTLDFLILEVDVGRAVFQGSPGPTHLNPMGGIHGGWYAT
;
A
#
# COMPACT_ATOMS: atom_id res chain seq x y z
N MET A 1 -13.82 -6.60 22.82
CA MET A 1 -13.14 -7.29 22.59
C MET A 1 -12.09 -6.88 21.80
N THR A 2 -11.08 -7.27 21.99
CA THR A 2 -9.89 -6.70 21.47
C THR A 2 -9.66 -6.96 20.02
N THR A 3 -9.97 -8.15 19.49
CA THR A 3 -9.75 -8.49 18.10
C THR A 3 -10.53 -7.58 17.15
N SER A 4 -11.81 -7.34 17.44
CA SER A 4 -12.62 -6.42 16.64
C SER A 4 -12.08 -5.01 16.66
N ASN A 5 -11.64 -4.52 17.83
CA ASN A 5 -11.09 -3.19 17.95
C ASN A 5 -9.78 -3.05 17.16
N THR A 6 -8.94 -4.09 17.17
CA THR A 6 -7.69 -4.10 16.43
C THR A 6 -7.95 -4.04 14.92
N LEU A 7 -8.88 -4.88 14.45
CA LEU A 7 -9.26 -4.87 13.03
C LEU A 7 -9.85 -3.54 12.62
N ASP A 8 -10.73 -2.96 13.43
CA ASP A 8 -11.33 -1.66 13.15
C ASP A 8 -10.25 -0.58 13.06
N THR A 9 -9.25 -0.62 13.93
CA THR A 9 -8.14 0.32 13.90
C THR A 9 -7.34 0.18 12.60
N TRP A 10 -7.04 -1.05 12.20
CA TRP A 10 -6.30 -1.30 10.96
C TRP A 10 -7.09 -0.87 9.73
N LEU A 11 -8.40 -1.13 9.69
CA LEU A 11 -9.24 -0.72 8.57
C LEU A 11 -9.37 0.81 8.50
N ALA A 12 -9.45 1.47 9.65
CA ALA A 12 -9.48 2.93 9.69
C ALA A 12 -8.16 3.53 9.18
N GLN A 13 -7.02 2.94 9.55
CA GLN A 13 -5.73 3.37 9.06
C GLN A 13 -5.61 3.17 7.54
N GLU A 14 -6.05 2.02 7.06
CA GLU A 14 -6.08 1.74 5.61
C GLU A 14 -6.93 2.78 4.88
N GLN A 15 -8.11 3.08 5.40
CA GLN A 15 -9.00 4.06 4.78
C GLN A 15 -8.38 5.45 4.74
N ALA A 16 -7.70 5.85 5.81
CA ALA A 16 -7.02 7.15 5.86
C ALA A 16 -5.94 7.25 4.78
N VAL A 17 -5.13 6.20 4.62
CA VAL A 17 -4.10 6.17 3.58
C VAL A 17 -4.75 6.16 2.20
N ARG A 18 -5.78 5.36 2.01
CA ARG A 18 -6.49 5.26 0.71
C ARG A 18 -7.04 6.62 0.30
N THR A 19 -7.58 7.38 1.25
CA THR A 19 -8.09 8.73 0.97
C THR A 19 -6.97 9.65 0.48
N LEU A 20 -5.80 9.60 1.12
CA LEU A 20 -4.64 10.39 0.68
C LEU A 20 -4.21 9.99 -0.73
N LEU A 21 -4.16 8.70 -1.03
CA LEU A 21 -3.75 8.21 -2.34
C LEU A 21 -4.76 8.55 -3.42
N ASP A 22 -6.05 8.47 -3.10
CA ASP A 22 -7.13 8.78 -4.06
C ASP A 22 -7.16 10.26 -4.41
N ASN A 23 -6.72 11.14 -3.52
CA ASN A 23 -6.63 12.57 -3.76
C ASN A 23 -5.34 12.97 -4.48
N GLY A 24 -4.42 12.04 -4.67
CA GLY A 24 -3.15 12.26 -5.34
C GLY A 24 -3.19 11.82 -6.81
N PRO A 25 -2.01 11.65 -7.42
CA PRO A 25 -1.91 11.29 -8.84
C PRO A 25 -2.33 9.86 -9.17
N GLY A 26 -2.65 9.03 -8.19
CA GLY A 26 -3.05 7.64 -8.42
C GLY A 26 -1.85 6.71 -8.62
N PRO A 27 -2.10 5.48 -9.14
CA PRO A 27 -1.02 4.54 -9.38
C PRO A 27 -0.20 4.93 -10.61
N GLY A 28 1.07 4.59 -10.60
CA GLY A 28 1.92 4.83 -11.76
C GLY A 28 3.38 4.99 -11.40
N VAL A 29 4.09 5.76 -12.22
CA VAL A 29 5.52 5.99 -12.07
C VAL A 29 5.76 7.49 -11.88
N ALA A 30 6.52 7.83 -10.84
CA ALA A 30 6.87 9.22 -10.59
C ALA A 30 7.74 9.77 -11.72
N LYS A 31 7.51 11.03 -12.08
CA LYS A 31 8.38 11.71 -13.04
C LYS A 31 9.69 12.07 -12.37
N SER A 32 10.76 12.14 -13.16
CA SER A 32 12.09 12.43 -12.63
C SER A 32 12.12 13.72 -11.80
N GLU A 33 11.42 14.75 -12.26
CA GLU A 33 11.40 16.04 -11.56
C GLU A 33 10.65 15.97 -10.23
N GLN A 34 9.76 15.00 -10.04
CA GLN A 34 9.02 14.85 -8.78
C GLN A 34 9.88 14.27 -7.67
N ILE A 35 10.89 13.49 -8.03
CA ILE A 35 11.74 12.80 -7.04
C ILE A 35 13.17 13.33 -7.06
N ALA A 36 13.46 14.33 -7.86
CA ALA A 36 14.80 14.92 -7.94
C ALA A 36 15.22 15.45 -6.56
N GLY A 37 16.40 15.07 -6.12
CA GLY A 37 16.92 15.48 -4.82
C GLY A 37 16.38 14.70 -3.62
N MET A 38 15.45 13.77 -3.82
CA MET A 38 14.94 12.94 -2.74
C MET A 38 15.80 11.68 -2.56
N ASN A 39 16.01 11.27 -1.31
CA ASN A 39 16.51 9.92 -1.04
C ASN A 39 15.32 8.95 -1.05
N GLY A 40 15.59 7.64 -0.91
CA GLY A 40 14.54 6.62 -0.96
C GLY A 40 13.46 6.81 0.10
N MET A 41 13.86 7.13 1.32
CA MET A 41 12.91 7.35 2.42
C MET A 41 12.00 8.54 2.13
N GLU A 42 12.58 9.64 1.65
CA GLU A 42 11.79 10.83 1.30
C GLU A 42 10.80 10.54 0.19
N ALA A 43 11.20 9.77 -0.83
CA ALA A 43 10.32 9.38 -1.92
C ALA A 43 9.17 8.50 -1.40
N MET A 44 9.45 7.53 -0.54
CA MET A 44 8.43 6.67 0.04
C MET A 44 7.45 7.44 0.92
N GLN A 45 7.95 8.39 1.71
CA GLN A 45 7.09 9.24 2.53
C GLN A 45 6.21 10.16 1.66
N ALA A 46 6.75 10.69 0.58
CA ALA A 46 5.98 11.51 -0.37
C ALA A 46 4.87 10.68 -1.02
N MET A 47 5.16 9.43 -1.36
CA MET A 47 4.16 8.50 -1.90
C MET A 47 3.03 8.28 -0.89
N LEU A 48 3.36 8.06 0.39
CA LEU A 48 2.36 7.86 1.44
C LEU A 48 1.46 9.08 1.64
N ARG A 49 1.99 10.28 1.41
CA ARG A 49 1.20 11.51 1.52
C ARG A 49 0.35 11.79 0.28
N GLY A 50 0.46 10.93 -0.74
CA GLY A 50 -0.27 11.14 -2.00
C GLY A 50 0.33 12.23 -2.88
N GLU A 51 1.60 12.59 -2.69
CA GLU A 51 2.26 13.63 -3.46
C GLU A 51 2.84 13.11 -4.77
N ILE A 52 3.22 11.83 -4.81
CA ILE A 52 3.69 11.15 -6.02
C ILE A 52 2.92 9.86 -6.20
N PRO A 53 2.92 9.26 -7.41
CA PRO A 53 2.18 8.03 -7.67
C PRO A 53 2.64 6.87 -6.77
N TYR A 54 1.69 6.01 -6.40
CA TYR A 54 2.02 4.76 -5.72
C TYR A 54 2.14 3.62 -6.75
N ALA A 55 2.75 2.51 -6.33
CA ALA A 55 3.04 1.42 -7.25
C ALA A 55 1.76 0.82 -7.85
N ALA A 56 1.72 0.68 -9.16
CA ALA A 56 0.55 0.13 -9.86
C ALA A 56 0.21 -1.30 -9.42
N ILE A 57 1.19 -2.09 -9.01
CA ILE A 57 0.97 -3.45 -8.53
C ILE A 57 0.08 -3.50 -7.29
N ALA A 58 0.01 -2.42 -6.54
CA ALA A 58 -0.86 -2.35 -5.37
C ALA A 58 -2.33 -2.52 -5.74
N GLN A 59 -2.75 -2.02 -6.90
CA GLN A 59 -4.12 -2.26 -7.39
C GLN A 59 -4.32 -3.71 -7.78
N THR A 60 -3.35 -4.32 -8.45
CA THR A 60 -3.44 -5.70 -8.90
C THR A 60 -3.58 -6.67 -7.73
N LEU A 61 -2.84 -6.42 -6.66
CA LEU A 61 -2.79 -7.31 -5.50
C LEU A 61 -3.68 -6.86 -4.35
N ASP A 62 -4.34 -5.72 -4.52
CA ASP A 62 -5.24 -5.14 -3.51
C ASP A 62 -4.58 -4.99 -2.15
N PHE A 63 -3.41 -4.36 -2.15
CA PHE A 63 -2.72 -4.01 -0.91
C PHE A 63 -2.22 -2.56 -0.98
N LEU A 64 -1.90 -2.01 0.19
CA LEU A 64 -1.34 -0.68 0.33
C LEU A 64 -0.17 -0.72 1.29
N ILE A 65 0.80 0.16 1.06
CA ILE A 65 1.79 0.44 2.06
C ILE A 65 1.18 1.47 3.02
N LEU A 66 1.24 1.21 4.31
CA LEU A 66 0.63 2.08 5.33
C LEU A 66 1.64 2.89 6.10
N GLU A 67 2.83 2.35 6.33
CA GLU A 67 3.87 3.00 7.10
C GLU A 67 5.23 2.68 6.52
N VAL A 68 6.09 3.68 6.47
CA VAL A 68 7.49 3.52 6.09
C VAL A 68 8.33 4.34 7.05
N ASP A 69 9.31 3.69 7.68
CA ASP A 69 10.26 4.35 8.55
C ASP A 69 11.57 3.59 8.50
N VAL A 70 12.60 4.08 9.17
CA VAL A 70 13.89 3.42 9.19
C VAL A 70 13.74 1.99 9.73
N GLY A 71 14.13 1.02 8.91
CA GLY A 71 14.05 -0.40 9.29
C GLY A 71 12.64 -0.97 9.38
N ARG A 72 11.61 -0.25 8.90
CA ARG A 72 10.23 -0.70 9.06
C ARG A 72 9.36 -0.28 7.88
N ALA A 73 8.57 -1.24 7.37
CA ALA A 73 7.51 -0.95 6.41
C ALA A 73 6.31 -1.83 6.76
N VAL A 74 5.12 -1.27 6.70
CA VAL A 74 3.88 -1.99 6.99
C VAL A 74 2.99 -1.94 5.77
N PHE A 75 2.56 -3.11 5.32
CA PHE A 75 1.60 -3.27 4.23
C PHE A 75 0.33 -3.91 4.78
N GLN A 76 -0.79 -3.58 4.17
CA GLN A 76 -2.06 -4.22 4.49
C GLN A 76 -2.83 -4.43 3.20
N GLY A 77 -3.47 -5.57 3.08
CA GLY A 77 -4.24 -5.90 1.89
C GLY A 77 -5.35 -6.89 2.17
N SER A 78 -6.23 -7.04 1.18
CA SER A 78 -7.38 -7.93 1.25
C SER A 78 -7.39 -8.80 0.00
N PRO A 79 -6.74 -9.99 0.03
CA PRO A 79 -6.72 -10.86 -1.14
C PRO A 79 -8.12 -11.30 -1.51
N GLY A 80 -8.41 -11.30 -2.80
CA GLY A 80 -9.72 -11.63 -3.33
C GLY A 80 -9.67 -12.76 -4.34
N PRO A 81 -10.75 -12.98 -5.08
CA PRO A 81 -10.86 -14.13 -6.01
C PRO A 81 -9.76 -14.22 -7.06
N THR A 82 -9.18 -13.10 -7.45
CA THR A 82 -8.11 -13.08 -8.45
C THR A 82 -6.74 -13.47 -7.87
N HIS A 83 -6.65 -13.70 -6.57
CA HIS A 83 -5.40 -14.02 -5.89
C HIS A 83 -5.34 -15.47 -5.39
N LEU A 84 -6.25 -16.31 -5.89
CA LEU A 84 -6.34 -17.70 -5.44
C LEU A 84 -5.43 -18.61 -6.25
N ASN A 85 -4.96 -19.67 -5.61
CA ASN A 85 -4.32 -20.78 -6.31
C ASN A 85 -5.41 -21.73 -6.85
N PRO A 86 -5.04 -22.74 -7.68
CA PRO A 86 -6.06 -23.65 -8.24
C PRO A 86 -6.85 -24.46 -7.22
N MET A 87 -6.38 -24.53 -5.99
CA MET A 87 -7.03 -25.27 -4.91
C MET A 87 -8.00 -24.42 -4.10
N GLY A 88 -8.12 -23.13 -4.42
CA GLY A 88 -9.05 -22.22 -3.77
C GLY A 88 -8.51 -21.47 -2.57
N GLY A 89 -7.23 -21.63 -2.25
CA GLY A 89 -6.58 -20.86 -1.20
C GLY A 89 -5.85 -19.66 -1.76
N ILE A 90 -5.46 -18.73 -0.89
CA ILE A 90 -4.68 -17.56 -1.32
C ILE A 90 -3.32 -18.03 -1.84
N HIS A 91 -2.96 -17.59 -3.04
CA HIS A 91 -1.68 -17.96 -3.65
C HIS A 91 -0.51 -17.45 -2.81
N GLY A 92 0.47 -18.34 -2.55
CA GLY A 92 1.65 -17.98 -1.76
C GLY A 92 2.43 -16.79 -2.34
N GLY A 93 2.38 -16.58 -3.65
CA GLY A 93 3.01 -15.43 -4.29
C GLY A 93 2.41 -14.09 -3.86
N TRP A 94 1.13 -14.08 -3.49
CA TRP A 94 0.51 -12.87 -2.95
C TRP A 94 1.20 -12.47 -1.64
N TYR A 95 1.40 -13.43 -0.76
CA TYR A 95 2.08 -13.17 0.52
C TYR A 95 3.54 -12.77 0.34
N ALA A 96 4.19 -13.33 -0.68
CA ALA A 96 5.62 -13.09 -0.91
C ALA A 96 5.89 -11.72 -1.55
N THR A 97 4.89 -11.11 -2.15
CA THR A 97 5.05 -9.81 -2.77
C THR A 97 5.07 -8.70 -1.75
#